data_224a60fb9d2f266377acf6ad92abc6e3
#
_entry.id   224a60fb9d2f266377acf6ad92abc6e3
#
_cell.length_a   1.000
_cell.length_b   1.000
_cell.length_c   1.000
_cell.angle_alpha   90.00
_cell.angle_beta   90.00
_cell.angle_gamma   90.00
#
_symmetry.space_group_name_H-M   'P 1'
#
loop_
_entity.id
_entity.type
_entity.pdbx_description
1 polymer ?
#
loop_
_entity_poly.entity_id
_entity_poly.type
_entity_poly.pdbx_seq_one_letter_code
_entity_poly.pdbx_strand_id
1 'polypeptide(L)'
;MMKAIYRIGLIGALVLIYTLTINSMVFAGGKTIPQIIAEAKSQTTEVTVEEVKKDMDAGKEFVLLDVRTSEEFNAGHLPKAVNIPRGTLEFIIGKYYPQKDVDIVVYCRTDARGALCAKALSDIGYTNIRNLKGAFKAWGEAGYPIYNRHGEFKMVAFEKKE
;
A
#
# COMPACT_ATOMS: atom_id res chain seq x y z
N MET A 1 -42.99 30.57 -41.02
CA MET A 1 -42.07 31.09 -39.98
C MET A 1 -41.87 30.13 -38.81
N MET A 2 -42.87 29.48 -38.22
CA MET A 2 -42.73 28.56 -37.08
C MET A 2 -41.78 27.36 -37.28
N LYS A 3 -41.75 26.72 -38.48
CA LYS A 3 -40.87 25.56 -38.75
C LYS A 3 -39.36 25.90 -38.75
N ALA A 4 -38.98 27.14 -39.05
CA ALA A 4 -37.58 27.57 -39.07
C ALA A 4 -37.06 27.80 -37.65
N ILE A 5 -37.88 28.32 -36.73
CA ILE A 5 -37.53 28.57 -35.33
C ILE A 5 -37.28 27.25 -34.57
N TYR A 6 -38.08 26.22 -34.85
CA TYR A 6 -37.89 24.88 -34.25
C TYR A 6 -36.59 24.19 -34.68
N ARG A 7 -36.18 24.37 -35.94
CA ARG A 7 -34.93 23.80 -36.46
C ARG A 7 -33.68 24.46 -35.85
N ILE A 8 -33.71 25.77 -35.62
CA ILE A 8 -32.62 26.52 -35.02
C ILE A 8 -32.49 26.14 -33.52
N GLY A 9 -33.60 25.97 -32.80
CA GLY A 9 -33.62 25.52 -31.41
C GLY A 9 -33.07 24.12 -31.22
N LEU A 10 -33.38 23.17 -32.12
CA LEU A 10 -32.92 21.79 -32.07
C LEU A 10 -31.40 21.68 -32.32
N ILE A 11 -30.87 22.45 -33.27
CA ILE A 11 -29.43 22.52 -33.58
C ILE A 11 -28.67 23.15 -32.43
N GLY A 12 -29.20 24.21 -31.81
CA GLY A 12 -28.59 24.85 -30.63
C GLY A 12 -28.53 23.91 -29.42
N ALA A 13 -29.58 23.14 -29.15
CA ALA A 13 -29.61 22.15 -28.08
C ALA A 13 -28.62 21.00 -28.31
N LEU A 14 -28.51 20.48 -29.55
CA LEU A 14 -27.56 19.44 -29.91
C LEU A 14 -26.11 19.91 -29.81
N VAL A 15 -25.78 21.13 -30.19
CA VAL A 15 -24.44 21.73 -30.04
C VAL A 15 -24.10 21.92 -28.56
N LEU A 16 -25.06 22.34 -27.73
CA LEU A 16 -24.86 22.50 -26.30
C LEU A 16 -24.60 21.17 -25.59
N ILE A 17 -25.33 20.12 -25.93
CA ILE A 17 -25.13 18.76 -25.43
C ILE A 17 -23.77 18.22 -25.87
N TYR A 18 -23.37 18.45 -27.11
CA TYR A 18 -22.08 18.00 -27.63
C TYR A 18 -20.92 18.72 -26.98
N THR A 19 -21.01 20.01 -26.66
CA THR A 19 -19.99 20.77 -25.93
C THR A 19 -19.89 20.35 -24.45
N LEU A 20 -21.02 20.02 -23.80
CA LEU A 20 -21.01 19.48 -22.43
C LEU A 20 -20.36 18.09 -22.35
N THR A 21 -20.59 17.23 -23.35
CA THR A 21 -19.98 15.89 -23.38
C THR A 21 -18.47 15.92 -23.66
N ILE A 22 -18.00 16.86 -24.48
CA ILE A 22 -16.56 17.02 -24.77
C ILE A 22 -15.82 17.58 -23.54
N ASN A 23 -16.42 18.50 -22.76
CA ASN A 23 -15.79 19.02 -21.53
C ASN A 23 -15.65 17.97 -20.43
N SER A 24 -16.47 16.93 -20.39
CA SER A 24 -16.31 15.81 -19.44
C SER A 24 -15.27 14.77 -19.91
N MET A 25 -14.79 14.81 -21.14
CA MET A 25 -13.83 13.87 -21.71
C MET A 25 -12.36 14.34 -21.63
N VAL A 26 -12.08 15.59 -21.24
CA VAL A 26 -10.76 16.22 -21.45
C VAL A 26 -9.82 16.18 -20.25
N PHE A 27 -10.22 15.68 -19.07
CA PHE A 27 -9.29 15.61 -17.94
C PHE A 27 -9.41 14.30 -17.12
N ALA A 28 -9.19 13.16 -17.76
CA ALA A 28 -8.69 11.99 -17.02
C ALA A 28 -7.17 12.11 -16.88
N GLY A 29 -6.70 13.16 -16.25
CA GLY A 29 -5.31 13.23 -15.78
C GLY A 29 -5.04 12.04 -14.88
N GLY A 30 -3.91 11.32 -15.08
CA GLY A 30 -3.53 10.18 -14.24
C GLY A 30 -3.51 10.58 -12.76
N LYS A 31 -3.80 9.63 -11.88
CA LYS A 31 -3.73 9.85 -10.43
C LYS A 31 -2.32 10.25 -10.01
N THR A 32 -2.19 11.19 -9.12
CA THR A 32 -0.92 11.52 -8.47
C THR A 32 -0.48 10.40 -7.52
N ILE A 33 0.81 10.30 -7.21
CA ILE A 33 1.32 9.29 -6.27
C ILE A 33 0.61 9.34 -4.90
N PRO A 34 0.38 10.51 -4.26
CA PRO A 34 -0.40 10.57 -3.02
C PRO A 34 -1.82 10.03 -3.15
N GLN A 35 -2.51 10.29 -4.27
CA GLN A 35 -3.85 9.76 -4.52
C GLN A 35 -3.85 8.23 -4.65
N ILE A 36 -2.87 7.66 -5.35
CA ILE A 36 -2.73 6.20 -5.49
C ILE A 36 -2.46 5.55 -4.13
N ILE A 37 -1.60 6.15 -3.30
CA ILE A 37 -1.33 5.64 -1.96
C ILE A 37 -2.57 5.74 -1.06
N ALA A 38 -3.28 6.87 -1.08
CA ALA A 38 -4.50 7.05 -0.30
C ALA A 38 -5.59 6.04 -0.66
N GLU A 39 -5.77 5.79 -1.96
CA GLU A 39 -6.69 4.76 -2.46
C GLU A 39 -6.29 3.36 -2.00
N ALA A 40 -5.02 2.99 -2.10
CA ALA A 40 -4.54 1.70 -1.62
C ALA A 40 -4.78 1.53 -0.12
N LYS A 41 -4.52 2.56 0.69
CA LYS A 41 -4.78 2.54 2.12
C LYS A 41 -6.26 2.39 2.46
N SER A 42 -7.16 3.05 1.72
CA SER A 42 -8.61 2.94 1.94
C SER A 42 -9.18 1.56 1.60
N GLN A 43 -8.46 0.75 0.82
CA GLN A 43 -8.84 -0.59 0.38
C GLN A 43 -8.11 -1.71 1.14
N THR A 44 -7.26 -1.37 2.12
CA THR A 44 -6.47 -2.34 2.88
C THR A 44 -6.71 -2.17 4.38
N THR A 45 -6.65 -3.27 5.13
CA THR A 45 -6.69 -3.24 6.59
C THR A 45 -5.36 -2.74 7.13
N GLU A 46 -5.34 -1.73 7.98
CA GLU A 46 -4.16 -1.30 8.72
C GLU A 46 -4.07 -1.99 10.08
N VAL A 47 -2.84 -2.26 10.52
CA VAL A 47 -2.52 -2.78 11.86
C VAL A 47 -1.36 -1.96 12.45
N THR A 48 -1.37 -1.68 13.74
CA THR A 48 -0.32 -0.91 14.41
C THR A 48 0.90 -1.78 14.77
N VAL A 49 2.03 -1.14 15.07
CA VAL A 49 3.24 -1.88 15.49
C VAL A 49 3.06 -2.55 16.84
N GLU A 50 2.24 -1.98 17.73
CA GLU A 50 1.89 -2.53 19.03
C GLU A 50 1.04 -3.80 18.91
N GLU A 51 0.05 -3.78 18.01
CA GLU A 51 -0.80 -4.95 17.73
C GLU A 51 0.02 -6.09 17.13
N VAL A 52 0.89 -5.81 16.15
CA VAL A 52 1.78 -6.83 15.57
C VAL A 52 2.75 -7.37 16.63
N LYS A 53 3.34 -6.50 17.45
CA LYS A 53 4.21 -6.94 18.55
C LYS A 53 3.47 -7.84 19.52
N LYS A 54 2.24 -7.49 19.91
CA LYS A 54 1.38 -8.30 20.76
C LYS A 54 1.04 -9.66 20.12
N ASP A 55 0.69 -9.67 18.82
CA ASP A 55 0.44 -10.91 18.07
C ASP A 55 1.68 -11.83 18.08
N MET A 56 2.87 -11.25 17.87
CA MET A 56 4.14 -11.99 17.92
C MET A 56 4.43 -12.57 19.30
N ASP A 57 4.24 -11.79 20.37
CA ASP A 57 4.49 -12.20 21.75
C ASP A 57 3.50 -13.28 22.21
N ALA A 58 2.29 -13.25 21.67
CA ALA A 58 1.27 -14.28 21.89
C ALA A 58 1.51 -15.57 21.05
N GLY A 59 2.55 -15.60 20.23
CA GLY A 59 2.85 -16.74 19.35
C GLY A 59 1.85 -16.94 18.22
N LYS A 60 1.10 -15.90 17.85
CA LYS A 60 0.16 -15.98 16.72
C LYS A 60 0.93 -16.19 15.41
N GLU A 61 0.43 -17.10 14.59
CA GLU A 61 1.02 -17.40 13.30
C GLU A 61 0.53 -16.41 12.23
N PHE A 62 1.45 -15.75 11.57
CA PHE A 62 1.25 -14.92 10.37
C PHE A 62 2.57 -14.74 9.64
N VAL A 63 2.50 -14.37 8.37
CA VAL A 63 3.67 -14.01 7.56
C VAL A 63 3.94 -12.52 7.73
N LEU A 64 5.10 -12.16 8.27
CA LEU A 64 5.57 -10.78 8.30
C LEU A 64 6.41 -10.51 7.05
N LEU A 65 5.84 -9.75 6.10
CA LEU A 65 6.38 -9.58 4.75
C LEU A 65 7.03 -8.21 4.57
N ASP A 66 8.35 -8.18 4.42
CA ASP A 66 9.11 -6.98 4.07
C ASP A 66 9.17 -6.79 2.55
N VAL A 67 8.57 -5.71 2.06
CA VAL A 67 8.55 -5.38 0.62
C VAL A 67 9.59 -4.34 0.22
N ARG A 68 10.56 -4.07 1.10
CA ARG A 68 11.71 -3.21 0.82
C ARG A 68 12.72 -3.94 -0.08
N THR A 69 13.77 -3.25 -0.51
CA THR A 69 14.86 -3.90 -1.23
C THR A 69 15.60 -4.89 -0.32
N SER A 70 16.32 -5.83 -0.91
CA SER A 70 17.13 -6.79 -0.16
C SER A 70 18.24 -6.12 0.64
N GLU A 71 18.77 -4.99 0.16
CA GLU A 71 19.78 -4.19 0.87
C GLU A 71 19.17 -3.54 2.12
N GLU A 72 17.95 -2.95 2.00
CA GLU A 72 17.22 -2.40 3.15
C GLU A 72 16.92 -3.48 4.20
N PHE A 73 16.51 -4.67 3.76
CA PHE A 73 16.25 -5.82 4.64
C PHE A 73 17.51 -6.31 5.33
N ASN A 74 18.60 -6.48 4.61
CA ASN A 74 19.88 -6.95 5.15
C ASN A 74 20.51 -5.96 6.14
N ALA A 75 20.28 -4.67 5.96
CA ALA A 75 20.72 -3.64 6.90
C ALA A 75 19.96 -3.72 8.23
N GLY A 76 18.69 -4.15 8.21
CA GLY A 76 17.87 -4.37 9.38
C GLY A 76 16.42 -4.64 9.03
N HIS A 77 15.80 -5.62 9.70
CA HIS A 77 14.42 -6.04 9.47
C HIS A 77 13.73 -6.41 10.79
N LEU A 78 12.40 -6.49 10.76
CA LEU A 78 11.61 -6.93 11.90
C LEU A 78 11.85 -8.43 12.19
N PRO A 79 11.70 -8.89 13.46
CA PRO A 79 11.91 -10.28 13.83
C PRO A 79 11.05 -11.23 12.97
N LYS A 80 11.63 -12.33 12.52
CA LYS A 80 10.96 -13.36 11.70
C LYS A 80 10.40 -12.87 10.36
N ALA A 81 10.74 -11.66 9.92
CA ALA A 81 10.29 -11.15 8.63
C ALA A 81 10.92 -11.91 7.46
N VAL A 82 10.15 -12.10 6.40
CA VAL A 82 10.63 -12.61 5.11
C VAL A 82 10.65 -11.46 4.11
N ASN A 83 11.65 -11.45 3.22
CA ASN A 83 11.77 -10.38 2.24
C ASN A 83 11.35 -10.84 0.85
N ILE A 84 10.37 -10.15 0.29
CA ILE A 84 10.01 -10.22 -1.12
C ILE A 84 9.91 -8.78 -1.62
N PRO A 85 10.92 -8.29 -2.35
CA PRO A 85 10.90 -6.93 -2.87
C PRO A 85 9.66 -6.65 -3.71
N ARG A 86 9.07 -5.45 -3.54
CA ARG A 86 7.84 -5.04 -4.21
C ARG A 86 7.83 -5.32 -5.72
N GLY A 87 8.97 -5.13 -6.40
CA GLY A 87 9.05 -5.31 -7.86
C GLY A 87 8.88 -6.75 -8.35
N THR A 88 8.90 -7.74 -7.46
CA THR A 88 8.77 -9.16 -7.80
C THR A 88 7.64 -9.86 -7.05
N LEU A 89 6.93 -9.12 -6.18
CA LEU A 89 5.99 -9.68 -5.22
C LEU A 89 4.92 -10.56 -5.87
N GLU A 90 4.17 -10.00 -6.82
CA GLU A 90 3.03 -10.66 -7.46
C GLU A 90 3.45 -11.90 -8.27
N PHE A 91 4.69 -11.91 -8.76
CA PHE A 91 5.23 -13.00 -9.57
C PHE A 91 5.66 -14.21 -8.74
N ILE A 92 6.08 -13.99 -7.49
CA ILE A 92 6.71 -15.05 -6.71
C ILE A 92 5.97 -15.42 -5.42
N ILE A 93 5.07 -14.58 -4.91
CA ILE A 93 4.38 -14.82 -3.64
C ILE A 93 3.61 -16.16 -3.64
N GLY A 94 2.95 -16.49 -4.73
CA GLY A 94 2.19 -17.74 -4.86
C GLY A 94 3.05 -19.00 -4.85
N LYS A 95 4.35 -18.89 -5.09
CA LYS A 95 5.30 -20.00 -4.99
C LYS A 95 5.60 -20.34 -3.52
N TYR A 96 5.65 -19.33 -2.65
CA TYR A 96 5.97 -19.50 -1.22
C TYR A 96 4.72 -19.65 -0.37
N TYR A 97 3.65 -18.97 -0.74
CA TYR A 97 2.38 -18.94 -0.01
C TYR A 97 1.20 -19.14 -0.99
N PRO A 98 0.99 -20.39 -1.46
CA PRO A 98 -0.05 -20.70 -2.45
C PRO A 98 -1.48 -20.54 -1.89
N GLN A 99 -1.66 -20.66 -0.57
CA GLN A 99 -2.95 -20.49 0.11
C GLN A 99 -3.31 -19.00 0.12
N LYS A 100 -4.52 -18.68 -0.33
CA LYS A 100 -4.97 -17.29 -0.48
C LYS A 100 -5.52 -16.67 0.81
N ASP A 101 -5.76 -17.46 1.81
CA ASP A 101 -6.28 -17.09 3.13
C ASP A 101 -5.18 -16.96 4.21
N VAL A 102 -3.91 -17.15 3.85
CA VAL A 102 -2.79 -16.97 4.77
C VAL A 102 -2.78 -15.54 5.33
N ASP A 103 -2.61 -15.41 6.66
CA ASP A 103 -2.52 -14.10 7.33
C ASP A 103 -1.15 -13.47 7.03
N ILE A 104 -1.17 -12.35 6.30
CA ILE A 104 0.05 -11.64 5.90
C ILE A 104 0.01 -10.20 6.45
N VAL A 105 1.03 -9.84 7.19
CA VAL A 105 1.31 -8.44 7.57
C VAL A 105 2.40 -7.91 6.66
N VAL A 106 2.05 -6.97 5.79
CA VAL A 106 3.00 -6.34 4.85
C VAL A 106 3.59 -5.09 5.48
N TYR A 107 4.89 -4.90 5.37
CA TYR A 107 5.51 -3.65 5.77
C TYR A 107 6.61 -3.18 4.81
N CYS A 108 6.89 -1.88 4.86
CA CYS A 108 8.03 -1.26 4.19
C CYS A 108 8.77 -0.32 5.16
N ARG A 109 9.30 0.82 4.68
CA ARG A 109 9.96 1.80 5.56
C ARG A 109 8.95 2.63 6.37
N THR A 110 7.89 3.15 5.72
CA THR A 110 6.95 4.16 6.28
C THR A 110 5.48 3.90 5.96
N ASP A 111 5.13 2.70 5.47
CA ASP A 111 3.80 2.18 5.11
C ASP A 111 3.33 2.35 3.64
N ALA A 112 3.74 3.37 2.91
CA ALA A 112 3.22 3.65 1.57
C ALA A 112 3.44 2.50 0.56
N ARG A 113 4.67 1.97 0.47
CA ARG A 113 4.97 0.79 -0.38
C ARG A 113 4.20 -0.43 0.11
N GLY A 114 4.05 -0.58 1.44
CA GLY A 114 3.30 -1.66 2.07
C GLY A 114 1.83 -1.63 1.66
N ALA A 115 1.16 -0.49 1.72
CA ALA A 115 -0.23 -0.34 1.31
C ALA A 115 -0.46 -0.70 -0.16
N LEU A 116 0.44 -0.25 -1.06
CA LEU A 116 0.38 -0.61 -2.47
C LEU A 116 0.56 -2.11 -2.70
N CYS A 117 1.45 -2.77 -1.94
CA CYS A 117 1.65 -4.21 -2.00
C CYS A 117 0.46 -4.98 -1.40
N ALA A 118 -0.09 -4.52 -0.27
CA ALA A 118 -1.27 -5.12 0.33
C ALA A 118 -2.47 -5.11 -0.64
N LYS A 119 -2.68 -3.97 -1.32
CA LYS A 119 -3.68 -3.88 -2.38
C LYS A 119 -3.40 -4.84 -3.53
N ALA A 120 -2.17 -4.88 -4.04
CA ALA A 120 -1.79 -5.77 -5.13
C ALA A 120 -2.00 -7.26 -4.77
N LEU A 121 -1.69 -7.65 -3.53
CA LEU A 121 -1.97 -9.00 -3.03
C LEU A 121 -3.47 -9.29 -2.99
N SER A 122 -4.29 -8.33 -2.54
CA SER A 122 -5.75 -8.48 -2.57
C SER A 122 -6.28 -8.61 -4.00
N ASP A 123 -5.75 -7.85 -4.95
CA ASP A 123 -6.15 -7.90 -6.37
C ASP A 123 -5.86 -9.28 -7.00
N ILE A 124 -4.85 -10.00 -6.53
CA ILE A 124 -4.53 -11.38 -6.97
C ILE A 124 -5.12 -12.47 -6.07
N GLY A 125 -6.07 -12.08 -5.19
CA GLY A 125 -6.95 -12.99 -4.47
C GLY A 125 -6.53 -13.37 -3.06
N TYR A 126 -5.50 -12.77 -2.45
CA TYR A 126 -5.21 -12.95 -1.03
C TYR A 126 -6.26 -12.20 -0.20
N THR A 127 -6.85 -12.87 0.80
CA THR A 127 -8.02 -12.37 1.52
C THR A 127 -7.70 -11.84 2.92
N ASN A 128 -6.55 -12.19 3.50
CA ASN A 128 -6.21 -11.86 4.87
C ASN A 128 -4.90 -11.06 4.93
N ILE A 129 -4.95 -9.84 4.39
CA ILE A 129 -3.80 -8.95 4.26
C ILE A 129 -3.97 -7.72 5.14
N ARG A 130 -2.93 -7.42 5.92
CA ARG A 130 -2.84 -6.24 6.78
C ARG A 130 -1.60 -5.42 6.42
N ASN A 131 -1.71 -4.09 6.35
CA ASN A 131 -0.58 -3.18 6.15
C ASN A 131 -0.12 -2.63 7.51
N LEU A 132 1.15 -2.77 7.83
CA LEU A 132 1.74 -2.25 9.08
C LEU A 132 1.86 -0.72 9.01
N LYS A 133 1.07 -0.03 9.82
CA LYS A 133 1.05 1.43 9.91
C LYS A 133 2.37 1.97 10.47
N GLY A 134 2.96 2.97 9.80
CA GLY A 134 4.26 3.52 10.17
C GLY A 134 5.44 2.57 9.93
N ALA A 135 5.18 1.26 9.75
CA ALA A 135 6.08 0.22 9.28
C ALA A 135 7.42 0.15 10.05
N PHE A 136 8.55 -0.07 9.35
CA PHE A 136 9.88 -0.22 9.96
C PHE A 136 10.28 0.99 10.82
N LYS A 137 9.92 2.21 10.37
CA LYS A 137 10.22 3.44 11.12
C LYS A 137 9.53 3.45 12.48
N ALA A 138 8.20 3.24 12.50
CA ALA A 138 7.43 3.22 13.75
C ALA A 138 7.84 2.08 14.67
N TRP A 139 8.18 0.90 14.13
CA TRP A 139 8.71 -0.23 14.89
C TRP A 139 10.01 0.13 15.62
N GLY A 140 10.95 0.78 14.93
CA GLY A 140 12.20 1.23 15.53
C GLY A 140 12.01 2.36 16.55
N GLU A 141 11.11 3.31 16.29
CA GLU A 141 10.77 4.41 17.20
C GLU A 141 10.09 3.91 18.48
N ALA A 142 9.34 2.80 18.41
CA ALA A 142 8.78 2.12 19.57
C ALA A 142 9.85 1.34 20.39
N GLY A 143 11.11 1.34 19.94
CA GLY A 143 12.22 0.65 20.61
C GLY A 143 12.15 -0.88 20.52
N TYR A 144 11.37 -1.42 19.59
CA TYR A 144 11.26 -2.85 19.38
C TYR A 144 12.51 -3.44 18.70
N PRO A 145 12.81 -4.74 18.90
CA PRO A 145 14.00 -5.37 18.36
C PRO A 145 14.01 -5.40 16.84
N ILE A 146 15.18 -5.15 16.26
CA ILE A 146 15.49 -5.22 14.84
C ILE A 146 16.61 -6.24 14.67
N TYR A 147 16.61 -6.98 13.59
CA TYR A 147 17.58 -8.02 13.28
C TYR A 147 18.34 -7.72 11.99
N ASN A 148 19.57 -8.14 11.95
CA ASN A 148 20.35 -8.26 10.72
C ASN A 148 21.26 -9.49 10.80
N ARG A 149 22.17 -9.67 9.85
CA ARG A 149 23.13 -10.80 9.85
C ARG A 149 24.07 -10.87 11.08
N HIS A 150 24.15 -9.80 11.87
CA HIS A 150 25.01 -9.73 13.06
C HIS A 150 24.23 -9.94 14.36
N GLY A 151 22.92 -10.09 14.29
CA GLY A 151 22.04 -10.33 15.43
C GLY A 151 21.02 -9.24 15.68
N GLU A 152 20.51 -9.18 16.90
CA GLU A 152 19.52 -8.21 17.35
C GLU A 152 20.15 -6.87 17.70
N PHE A 153 19.46 -5.78 17.35
CA PHE A 153 19.79 -4.42 17.79
C PHE A 153 18.50 -3.59 17.95
N LYS A 154 18.65 -2.39 18.53
CA LYS A 154 17.55 -1.41 18.65
C LYS A 154 17.99 -0.08 18.06
N MET A 155 17.04 0.65 17.48
CA MET A 155 17.28 2.03 17.08
C MET A 155 17.39 2.91 18.34
N VAL A 156 18.45 3.71 18.42
CA VAL A 156 18.61 4.72 19.46
C VAL A 156 18.36 6.07 18.83
N ALA A 157 17.47 6.87 19.42
CA ALA A 157 17.30 8.24 19.02
C ALA A 157 18.58 9.02 19.34
N PHE A 158 19.18 9.67 18.34
CA PHE A 158 20.25 10.62 18.62
C PHE A 158 19.59 11.88 19.22
N GLU A 159 19.92 12.21 20.47
CA GLU A 159 19.61 13.54 21.02
C GLU A 159 20.32 14.59 20.13
N LYS A 160 19.56 15.47 19.51
CA LYS A 160 20.15 16.68 18.95
C LYS A 160 20.78 17.45 20.11
N LYS A 161 22.10 17.52 20.16
CA LYS A 161 22.77 18.54 20.98
C LYS A 161 22.34 19.89 20.42
N GLU A 162 21.59 20.66 21.21
CA GLU A 162 21.31 22.07 20.97
C GLU A 162 22.61 22.88 20.98
#